data_752664fc0dbe53baaacf55ae0236a9e2
#
_entry.id   752664fc0dbe53baaacf55ae0236a9e2
#
_cell.length_a   1.000
_cell.length_b   1.000
_cell.length_c   1.000
_cell.angle_alpha   90.00
_cell.angle_beta   90.00
_cell.angle_gamma   90.00
#
_symmetry.space_group_name_H-M   'P 1'
#
loop_
_entity.id
_entity.type
_entity.pdbx_description
1 polymer ?
#
loop_
_entity_poly.entity_id
_entity_poly.type
_entity_poly.pdbx_seq_one_letter_code
_entity_poly.pdbx_strand_id
1 'polypeptide(L)'
;IAKSQCGAQDPRFIREPDPAEYNELLDACPHILRWTIAPELPGAREMGLALLARGVLPSIGHSEADSEAVRAAIPCGYRHVTHLYSAMSTIVRKAGFRHAVIVESAYLYDELSSEIIADGCHLPAPLLQLAYRHIGPQRLVLVTDAMRGAGQTQGESILGSLENGQRVILEDGVAKMPDRTAFAGSICTADKIGR
;
A
#
# COMPACT_ATOMS: atom_id res chain seq x y z
N ILE A 1 3.81 8.93 1.70
CA ILE A 1 4.42 7.76 1.04
C ILE A 1 5.86 8.05 0.65
N ALA A 2 6.75 7.06 0.62
CA ALA A 2 8.13 7.22 0.20
C ALA A 2 8.22 7.49 -1.32
N LYS A 3 9.08 8.43 -1.70
CA LYS A 3 9.24 8.82 -3.11
C LYS A 3 9.76 7.67 -3.98
N SER A 4 10.65 6.84 -3.43
CA SER A 4 11.20 5.64 -4.09
C SER A 4 10.16 4.53 -4.31
N GLN A 5 9.07 4.56 -3.55
CA GLN A 5 7.99 3.57 -3.58
C GLN A 5 6.67 4.21 -4.06
N CYS A 6 6.74 5.23 -4.91
CA CYS A 6 5.55 5.94 -5.38
C CYS A 6 4.60 5.04 -6.21
N GLY A 7 5.11 3.97 -6.84
CA GLY A 7 4.30 3.19 -7.78
C GLY A 7 3.71 4.07 -8.87
N ALA A 8 2.41 4.00 -9.07
CA ALA A 8 1.67 4.83 -10.00
C ALA A 8 1.17 6.16 -9.40
N GLN A 9 1.48 6.47 -8.15
CA GLN A 9 1.11 7.76 -7.57
C GLN A 9 1.89 8.89 -8.22
N ASP A 10 1.24 10.03 -8.44
CA ASP A 10 1.87 11.18 -9.07
C ASP A 10 2.95 11.78 -8.16
N PRO A 11 4.23 11.79 -8.59
CA PRO A 11 5.33 12.27 -7.76
C PRO A 11 5.20 13.74 -7.32
N ARG A 12 4.39 14.53 -8.02
CA ARG A 12 4.15 15.96 -7.69
C ARG A 12 3.43 16.14 -6.36
N PHE A 13 2.69 15.13 -5.91
CA PHE A 13 1.90 15.17 -4.68
C PHE A 13 2.52 14.40 -3.52
N ILE A 14 3.70 13.80 -3.72
CA ILE A 14 4.39 13.07 -2.66
C ILE A 14 5.11 14.05 -1.75
N ARG A 15 4.77 13.99 -0.46
CA ARG A 15 5.36 14.83 0.59
C ARG A 15 5.39 14.11 1.94
N GLU A 16 6.10 14.67 2.87
CA GLU A 16 6.10 14.25 4.27
C GLU A 16 4.76 14.59 4.93
N PRO A 17 4.38 13.89 6.02
CA PRO A 17 3.22 14.23 6.81
C PRO A 17 3.26 15.68 7.33
N ASP A 18 2.23 16.45 7.01
CA ASP A 18 2.04 17.82 7.53
C ASP A 18 0.87 17.82 8.54
N PRO A 19 1.13 18.17 9.83
CA PRO A 19 0.09 18.20 10.86
C PRO A 19 -1.09 19.12 10.54
N ALA A 20 -0.86 20.25 9.88
CA ALA A 20 -1.95 21.15 9.51
C ALA A 20 -2.86 20.50 8.48
N GLU A 21 -2.27 19.89 7.43
CA GLU A 21 -3.00 19.24 6.35
C GLU A 21 -3.79 18.02 6.83
N TYR A 22 -3.13 17.06 7.52
CA TYR A 22 -3.85 15.83 7.88
C TYR A 22 -4.92 16.09 8.95
N ASN A 23 -4.75 17.05 9.84
CA ASN A 23 -5.81 17.42 10.79
C ASN A 23 -6.99 18.11 10.08
N GLU A 24 -6.75 19.00 9.12
CA GLU A 24 -7.80 19.59 8.30
C GLU A 24 -8.64 18.52 7.59
N LEU A 25 -7.99 17.53 6.98
CA LEU A 25 -8.67 16.43 6.30
C LEU A 25 -9.47 15.53 7.27
N LEU A 26 -8.92 15.25 8.45
CA LEU A 26 -9.61 14.49 9.50
C LEU A 26 -10.81 15.23 10.06
N ASP A 27 -10.74 16.57 10.18
CA ASP A 27 -11.84 17.41 10.63
C ASP A 27 -12.93 17.53 9.55
N ALA A 28 -12.52 17.58 8.28
CA ALA A 28 -13.44 17.67 7.14
C ALA A 28 -14.21 16.36 6.88
N CYS A 29 -13.65 15.20 7.24
CA CYS A 29 -14.27 13.91 6.97
C CYS A 29 -14.18 12.95 8.18
N PRO A 30 -15.28 12.79 8.94
CA PRO A 30 -15.31 11.89 10.11
C PRO A 30 -15.39 10.39 9.71
N HIS A 31 -15.44 10.08 8.41
CA HIS A 31 -15.59 8.72 7.89
C HIS A 31 -14.30 8.11 7.39
N ILE A 32 -13.15 8.73 7.63
CA ILE A 32 -11.84 8.14 7.33
C ILE A 32 -11.61 7.00 8.33
N LEU A 33 -11.49 5.78 7.81
CA LEU A 33 -11.27 4.59 8.63
C LEU A 33 -9.81 4.15 8.64
N ARG A 34 -9.07 4.44 7.57
CA ARG A 34 -7.68 4.02 7.40
C ARG A 34 -6.91 5.06 6.60
N TRP A 35 -5.61 5.18 6.90
CA TRP A 35 -4.70 6.05 6.19
C TRP A 35 -3.36 5.35 5.97
N THR A 36 -2.94 5.27 4.70
CA THR A 36 -1.66 4.64 4.34
C THR A 36 -0.53 5.64 4.43
N ILE A 37 0.54 5.27 5.15
CA ILE A 37 1.70 6.12 5.42
C ILE A 37 2.97 5.26 5.34
N ALA A 38 4.07 5.84 4.85
CA ALA A 38 5.40 5.28 4.96
C ALA A 38 5.97 5.63 6.36
N PRO A 39 6.16 4.65 7.27
CA PRO A 39 6.45 4.93 8.68
C PRO A 39 7.85 5.44 8.94
N GLU A 40 8.77 5.32 7.97
CA GLU A 40 10.14 5.84 8.02
C GLU A 40 10.21 7.35 7.78
N LEU A 41 9.15 7.98 7.27
CA LEU A 41 9.18 9.41 6.96
C LEU A 41 9.18 10.25 8.25
N PRO A 42 9.85 11.42 8.23
CA PRO A 42 9.73 12.40 9.31
C PRO A 42 8.27 12.75 9.59
N GLY A 43 7.87 12.79 10.86
CA GLY A 43 6.49 13.08 11.26
C GLY A 43 5.48 11.93 11.11
N ALA A 44 5.89 10.78 10.54
CA ALA A 44 4.96 9.68 10.31
C ALA A 44 4.48 9.02 11.62
N ARG A 45 5.33 8.91 12.64
CA ARG A 45 4.95 8.35 13.94
C ARG A 45 3.99 9.26 14.69
N GLU A 46 4.22 10.54 14.66
CA GLU A 46 3.34 11.57 15.22
C GLU A 46 1.97 11.56 14.53
N MET A 47 1.95 11.45 13.21
CA MET A 47 0.72 11.27 12.45
C MET A 47 0.01 9.96 12.83
N GLY A 48 0.75 8.86 13.00
CA GLY A 48 0.18 7.58 13.47
C GLY A 48 -0.56 7.72 14.80
N LEU A 49 0.04 8.40 15.77
CA LEU A 49 -0.59 8.68 17.06
C LEU A 49 -1.83 9.57 16.92
N ALA A 50 -1.77 10.60 16.07
CA ALA A 50 -2.91 11.48 15.81
C ALA A 50 -4.10 10.73 15.16
N LEU A 51 -3.81 9.85 14.21
CA LEU A 51 -4.82 8.97 13.58
C LEU A 51 -5.45 8.02 14.60
N LEU A 52 -4.61 7.36 15.40
CA LEU A 52 -5.07 6.44 16.44
C LEU A 52 -6.01 7.13 17.44
N ALA A 53 -5.67 8.35 17.86
CA ALA A 53 -6.50 9.15 18.75
C ALA A 53 -7.89 9.50 18.16
N ARG A 54 -8.01 9.48 16.84
CA ARG A 54 -9.25 9.70 16.08
C ARG A 54 -9.97 8.42 15.65
N GLY A 55 -9.46 7.24 16.06
CA GLY A 55 -10.02 5.95 15.67
C GLY A 55 -9.74 5.56 14.21
N VAL A 56 -8.77 6.21 13.57
CA VAL A 56 -8.33 5.91 12.21
C VAL A 56 -7.15 4.95 12.27
N LEU A 57 -7.15 3.89 11.46
CA LEU A 57 -6.09 2.90 11.39
C LEU A 57 -4.91 3.40 10.54
N PRO A 58 -3.73 3.68 11.13
CA PRO A 58 -2.53 3.89 10.34
C PRO A 58 -2.10 2.57 9.67
N SER A 59 -1.85 2.61 8.37
CA SER A 59 -1.43 1.46 7.57
C SER A 59 -0.08 1.71 6.91
N ILE A 60 0.80 0.72 6.92
CA ILE A 60 2.11 0.78 6.28
C ILE A 60 1.94 0.50 4.80
N GLY A 61 2.40 1.39 3.94
CA GLY A 61 2.40 1.15 2.50
C GLY A 61 3.19 2.21 1.74
N HIS A 62 3.56 1.89 0.49
CA HIS A 62 4.40 2.77 -0.33
C HIS A 62 5.65 3.23 0.43
N SER A 63 6.43 2.27 0.91
CA SER A 63 7.44 2.51 1.93
C SER A 63 8.67 1.63 1.70
N GLU A 64 9.83 2.14 2.11
CA GLU A 64 11.11 1.42 2.14
C GLU A 64 11.63 1.21 3.57
N ALA A 65 10.72 1.30 4.56
CA ALA A 65 11.05 1.11 5.97
C ALA A 65 11.79 -0.21 6.18
N ASP A 66 12.84 -0.17 6.98
CA ASP A 66 13.43 -1.39 7.50
C ASP A 66 12.62 -1.93 8.69
N SER A 67 12.96 -3.14 9.11
CA SER A 67 12.25 -3.83 10.19
C SER A 67 12.29 -3.07 11.52
N GLU A 68 13.31 -2.25 11.75
CA GLU A 68 13.41 -1.42 12.96
C GLU A 68 12.41 -0.26 12.92
N ALA A 69 12.29 0.41 11.76
CA ALA A 69 11.32 1.47 11.56
C ALA A 69 9.88 0.93 11.66
N VAL A 70 9.60 -0.24 11.08
CA VAL A 70 8.31 -0.92 11.23
C VAL A 70 8.01 -1.22 12.69
N ARG A 71 8.97 -1.83 13.41
CA ARG A 71 8.81 -2.14 14.84
C ARG A 71 8.56 -0.90 15.69
N ALA A 72 9.23 0.21 15.38
CA ALA A 72 9.06 1.48 16.09
C ALA A 72 7.70 2.14 15.77
N ALA A 73 7.07 1.82 14.64
CA ALA A 73 5.77 2.34 14.26
C ALA A 73 4.59 1.59 14.93
N ILE A 74 4.74 0.32 15.28
CA ILE A 74 3.68 -0.49 15.90
C ILE A 74 3.06 0.19 17.13
N PRO A 75 3.84 0.69 18.13
CA PRO A 75 3.27 1.39 19.28
C PRO A 75 2.61 2.74 18.92
N CYS A 76 2.88 3.28 17.74
CA CYS A 76 2.22 4.48 17.21
C CYS A 76 0.90 4.18 16.46
N GLY A 77 0.41 2.93 16.54
CA GLY A 77 -0.87 2.53 15.98
C GLY A 77 -0.80 1.81 14.63
N TYR A 78 0.37 1.68 14.02
CA TYR A 78 0.53 0.96 12.76
C TYR A 78 0.36 -0.54 12.97
N ARG A 79 -0.80 -1.06 12.57
CA ARG A 79 -1.18 -2.48 12.74
C ARG A 79 -1.63 -3.14 11.45
N HIS A 80 -1.40 -2.48 10.33
CA HIS A 80 -1.86 -2.95 9.03
C HIS A 80 -0.82 -2.66 7.94
N VAL A 81 -0.73 -3.54 6.95
CA VAL A 81 0.12 -3.37 5.76
C VAL A 81 -0.78 -3.32 4.54
N THR A 82 -0.72 -2.22 3.81
CA THR A 82 -1.48 -1.99 2.58
C THR A 82 -0.86 -2.81 1.45
N HIS A 83 -1.66 -3.53 0.68
CA HIS A 83 -1.29 -4.29 -0.53
C HIS A 83 0.14 -4.87 -0.50
N LEU A 84 0.37 -5.81 0.41
CA LEU A 84 1.65 -6.48 0.66
C LEU A 84 2.35 -6.85 -0.67
N TYR A 85 3.64 -6.58 -0.78
CA TYR A 85 4.54 -6.67 -1.94
C TYR A 85 4.42 -5.53 -2.97
N SER A 86 3.31 -4.80 -3.04
CA SER A 86 3.15 -3.70 -4.00
C SER A 86 3.75 -2.42 -3.45
N ALA A 87 4.56 -1.71 -4.25
CA ALA A 87 5.20 -0.44 -3.87
C ALA A 87 5.86 -0.48 -2.47
N MET A 88 6.62 -1.52 -2.20
CA MET A 88 7.40 -1.68 -0.97
C MET A 88 8.64 -2.53 -1.19
N SER A 89 9.63 -2.34 -0.30
CA SER A 89 10.88 -3.09 -0.36
C SER A 89 10.73 -4.52 0.15
N THR A 90 11.56 -5.41 -0.37
CA THR A 90 11.84 -6.74 0.16
C THR A 90 13.35 -6.88 0.28
N ILE A 91 13.84 -7.68 1.18
CA ILE A 91 15.24 -7.87 1.59
C ILE A 91 16.25 -7.00 0.83
N VAL A 92 16.77 -5.98 1.48
CA VAL A 92 17.78 -5.09 0.89
C VAL A 92 19.19 -5.42 1.35
N ARG A 93 20.20 -5.02 0.57
CA ARG A 93 21.61 -5.07 0.97
C ARG A 93 22.12 -3.67 1.27
N LYS A 94 22.68 -3.47 2.47
CA LYS A 94 23.39 -2.25 2.86
C LYS A 94 24.79 -2.65 3.33
N ALA A 95 25.84 -2.12 2.71
CA ALA A 95 27.24 -2.45 3.02
C ALA A 95 27.53 -3.99 3.06
N GLY A 96 26.89 -4.76 2.19
CA GLY A 96 27.03 -6.23 2.09
C GLY A 96 26.08 -7.00 3.02
N PHE A 97 25.55 -6.42 4.08
CA PHE A 97 24.63 -7.06 5.01
C PHE A 97 23.20 -7.08 4.47
N ARG A 98 22.45 -8.17 4.77
CA ARG A 98 21.04 -8.25 4.48
C ARG A 98 20.22 -7.61 5.59
N HIS A 99 19.23 -6.84 5.21
CA HIS A 99 18.28 -6.22 6.10
C HIS A 99 16.88 -6.68 5.74
N ALA A 100 16.13 -7.10 6.76
CA ALA A 100 14.70 -7.29 6.66
C ALA A 100 14.01 -5.92 6.57
N VAL A 101 12.97 -5.85 5.79
CA VAL A 101 12.20 -4.63 5.54
C VAL A 101 10.70 -4.90 5.74
N ILE A 102 9.81 -4.20 5.05
CA ILE A 102 8.36 -4.28 5.30
C ILE A 102 7.81 -5.68 5.03
N VAL A 103 8.16 -6.30 3.91
CA VAL A 103 7.63 -7.61 3.54
C VAL A 103 7.96 -8.64 4.62
N GLU A 104 9.22 -8.72 5.02
CA GLU A 104 9.66 -9.63 6.08
C GLU A 104 9.04 -9.28 7.43
N SER A 105 8.85 -7.99 7.71
CA SER A 105 8.19 -7.53 8.94
C SER A 105 6.73 -7.95 9.03
N ALA A 106 6.00 -7.96 7.91
CA ALA A 106 4.63 -8.45 7.86
C ALA A 106 4.50 -9.94 8.22
N TYR A 107 5.53 -10.71 7.92
CA TYR A 107 5.62 -12.12 8.34
C TYR A 107 6.07 -12.30 9.78
N LEU A 108 6.94 -11.41 10.27
CA LEU A 108 7.59 -11.52 11.58
C LEU A 108 6.72 -11.02 12.72
N TYR A 109 5.97 -9.93 12.53
CA TYR A 109 5.22 -9.27 13.60
C TYR A 109 3.75 -9.67 13.57
N ASP A 110 3.31 -10.39 14.61
CA ASP A 110 1.93 -10.87 14.74
C ASP A 110 0.92 -9.74 14.96
N GLU A 111 1.37 -8.56 15.35
CA GLU A 111 0.56 -7.36 15.50
C GLU A 111 0.09 -6.79 14.16
N LEU A 112 0.72 -7.19 13.04
CA LEU A 112 0.41 -6.68 11.71
C LEU A 112 -0.57 -7.60 10.99
N SER A 113 -1.69 -7.06 10.55
CA SER A 113 -2.50 -7.62 9.47
C SER A 113 -2.02 -7.10 8.12
N SER A 114 -2.34 -7.78 7.03
CA SER A 114 -1.85 -7.42 5.70
C SER A 114 -2.91 -7.58 4.63
N GLU A 115 -3.01 -6.62 3.74
CA GLU A 115 -3.78 -6.77 2.51
C GLU A 115 -2.98 -7.52 1.45
N ILE A 116 -3.67 -8.30 0.64
CA ILE A 116 -3.13 -8.91 -0.58
C ILE A 116 -4.08 -8.66 -1.75
N ILE A 117 -3.50 -8.34 -2.91
CA ILE A 117 -4.22 -8.22 -4.17
C ILE A 117 -4.16 -9.58 -4.86
N ALA A 118 -5.25 -10.33 -4.81
CA ALA A 118 -5.33 -11.69 -5.37
C ALA A 118 -6.06 -11.70 -6.73
N ASP A 119 -5.65 -10.81 -7.63
CA ASP A 119 -6.21 -10.65 -8.97
C ASP A 119 -5.54 -11.51 -10.05
N GLY A 120 -4.54 -12.30 -9.66
CA GLY A 120 -3.74 -13.13 -10.58
C GLY A 120 -2.65 -12.39 -11.35
N CYS A 121 -2.55 -11.06 -11.19
CA CYS A 121 -1.56 -10.21 -11.85
C CYS A 121 -0.51 -9.66 -10.88
N HIS A 122 -0.98 -9.06 -9.77
CA HIS A 122 -0.09 -8.43 -8.78
C HIS A 122 0.76 -9.43 -8.02
N LEU A 123 0.18 -10.56 -7.62
CA LEU A 123 0.88 -11.60 -6.89
C LEU A 123 0.74 -12.95 -7.59
N PRO A 124 1.86 -13.63 -7.91
CA PRO A 124 1.82 -14.99 -8.40
C PRO A 124 1.38 -15.95 -7.29
N ALA A 125 0.76 -17.06 -7.67
CA ALA A 125 0.22 -18.07 -6.75
C ALA A 125 1.20 -18.52 -5.63
N PRO A 126 2.51 -18.69 -5.87
CA PRO A 126 3.44 -19.04 -4.78
C PRO A 126 3.54 -17.98 -3.68
N LEU A 127 3.47 -16.68 -4.01
CA LEU A 127 3.50 -15.61 -3.00
C LEU A 127 2.17 -15.54 -2.23
N LEU A 128 1.04 -15.75 -2.89
CA LEU A 128 -0.27 -15.87 -2.23
C LEU A 128 -0.27 -17.04 -1.23
N GLN A 129 0.27 -18.21 -1.65
CA GLN A 129 0.39 -19.37 -0.77
C GLN A 129 1.34 -19.11 0.41
N LEU A 130 2.45 -18.42 0.18
CA LEU A 130 3.39 -18.03 1.23
C LEU A 130 2.71 -17.14 2.26
N ALA A 131 2.02 -16.09 1.82
CA ALA A 131 1.27 -15.19 2.71
C ALA A 131 0.21 -15.96 3.50
N TYR A 132 -0.60 -16.78 2.84
CA TYR A 132 -1.62 -17.57 3.50
C TYR A 132 -1.08 -18.52 4.57
N ARG A 133 0.04 -19.21 4.29
CA ARG A 133 0.64 -20.17 5.22
C ARG A 133 1.30 -19.54 6.43
N HIS A 134 1.90 -18.37 6.28
CA HIS A 134 2.75 -17.78 7.34
C HIS A 134 2.13 -16.58 8.04
N ILE A 135 1.36 -15.74 7.35
CA ILE A 135 0.57 -14.68 8.00
C ILE A 135 -0.74 -15.28 8.55
N GLY A 136 -1.34 -16.19 7.80
CA GLY A 136 -2.57 -16.89 8.17
C GLY A 136 -3.84 -16.09 7.85
N PRO A 137 -4.99 -16.78 7.70
CA PRO A 137 -6.25 -16.17 7.26
C PRO A 137 -6.81 -15.14 8.25
N GLN A 138 -6.39 -15.18 9.52
CA GLN A 138 -6.86 -14.26 10.56
C GLN A 138 -6.25 -12.86 10.44
N ARG A 139 -5.12 -12.75 9.76
CA ARG A 139 -4.39 -11.50 9.57
C ARG A 139 -4.28 -11.06 8.11
N LEU A 140 -4.89 -11.81 7.17
CA LEU A 140 -4.95 -11.47 5.76
C LEU A 140 -6.29 -10.87 5.38
N VAL A 141 -6.24 -9.83 4.56
CA VAL A 141 -7.39 -9.15 3.98
C VAL A 141 -7.26 -9.18 2.46
N LEU A 142 -8.29 -9.64 1.76
CA LEU A 142 -8.34 -9.58 0.31
C LEU A 142 -8.83 -8.18 -0.11
N VAL A 143 -8.07 -7.53 -0.97
CA VAL A 143 -8.45 -6.25 -1.57
C VAL A 143 -8.32 -6.31 -3.09
N THR A 144 -9.15 -5.58 -3.79
CA THR A 144 -9.03 -5.44 -5.24
C THR A 144 -7.95 -4.46 -5.63
N ASP A 145 -7.75 -3.41 -4.85
CA ASP A 145 -6.98 -2.23 -5.23
C ASP A 145 -7.41 -1.70 -6.62
N ALA A 146 -8.72 -1.79 -6.87
CA ALA A 146 -9.30 -1.53 -8.18
C ALA A 146 -9.32 -0.04 -8.49
N MET A 147 -8.83 0.30 -9.67
CA MET A 147 -8.91 1.65 -10.20
C MET A 147 -10.20 1.85 -11.02
N ARG A 148 -10.43 3.06 -11.55
CA ARG A 148 -11.63 3.45 -12.30
C ARG A 148 -11.99 2.52 -13.48
N GLY A 149 -11.00 1.86 -14.09
CA GLY A 149 -11.18 0.89 -15.17
C GLY A 149 -11.64 -0.49 -14.72
N ALA A 150 -11.98 -0.70 -13.45
CA ALA A 150 -12.41 -2.00 -12.94
C ALA A 150 -13.58 -2.57 -13.73
N GLY A 151 -13.48 -3.87 -14.06
CA GLY A 151 -14.47 -4.58 -14.86
C GLY A 151 -14.31 -4.45 -16.38
N GLN A 152 -13.45 -3.55 -16.86
CA GLN A 152 -13.06 -3.50 -18.27
C GLN A 152 -11.97 -4.53 -18.57
N THR A 153 -11.85 -4.92 -19.83
CA THR A 153 -10.85 -5.93 -20.25
C THR A 153 -9.66 -5.32 -20.98
N GLN A 154 -9.87 -4.18 -21.64
CA GLN A 154 -8.82 -3.48 -22.41
C GLN A 154 -9.23 -2.03 -22.67
N GLY A 155 -8.26 -1.20 -23.04
CA GLY A 155 -8.49 0.21 -23.42
C GLY A 155 -7.62 1.16 -22.62
N GLU A 156 -8.12 2.35 -22.39
CA GLU A 156 -7.45 3.40 -21.64
C GLU A 156 -8.34 3.92 -20.52
N SER A 157 -7.71 4.39 -19.45
CA SER A 157 -8.41 5.02 -18.35
C SER A 157 -7.53 6.13 -17.75
N ILE A 158 -8.04 6.78 -16.71
CA ILE A 158 -7.33 7.84 -15.99
C ILE A 158 -7.24 7.46 -14.51
N LEU A 159 -6.03 7.46 -13.98
CA LEU A 159 -5.76 7.33 -12.56
C LEU A 159 -5.77 8.73 -11.92
N GLY A 160 -6.54 8.90 -10.84
CA GLY A 160 -6.68 10.18 -10.15
C GLY A 160 -7.80 11.07 -10.74
N SER A 161 -7.58 12.38 -10.80
CA SER A 161 -8.54 13.36 -11.31
C SER A 161 -8.83 13.16 -12.80
N LEU A 162 -10.09 13.38 -13.21
CA LEU A 162 -10.47 13.32 -14.64
C LEU A 162 -9.84 14.46 -15.46
N GLU A 163 -9.54 15.59 -14.81
CA GLU A 163 -9.03 16.77 -15.51
C GLU A 163 -7.51 16.73 -15.72
N ASN A 164 -6.76 16.23 -14.72
CA ASN A 164 -5.29 16.28 -14.72
C ASN A 164 -4.63 15.02 -14.14
N GLY A 165 -5.39 13.91 -14.07
CA GLY A 165 -4.86 12.61 -13.66
C GLY A 165 -3.97 11.99 -14.73
N GLN A 166 -3.40 10.84 -14.39
CA GLN A 166 -2.46 10.13 -15.25
C GLN A 166 -3.21 9.15 -16.16
N ARG A 167 -2.88 9.17 -17.45
CA ARG A 167 -3.36 8.16 -18.41
C ARG A 167 -2.78 6.80 -18.05
N VAL A 168 -3.60 5.76 -18.11
CA VAL A 168 -3.22 4.36 -17.90
C VAL A 168 -3.77 3.48 -19.01
N ILE A 169 -3.13 2.34 -19.24
CA ILE A 169 -3.48 1.37 -20.27
C ILE A 169 -4.03 0.12 -19.59
N LEU A 170 -5.20 -0.33 -20.03
CA LEU A 170 -5.83 -1.55 -19.55
C LEU A 170 -5.48 -2.67 -20.52
N GLU A 171 -4.65 -3.59 -20.09
CA GLU A 171 -4.19 -4.75 -20.87
C GLU A 171 -3.74 -5.87 -19.92
N ASP A 172 -3.70 -7.11 -20.40
CA ASP A 172 -3.23 -8.29 -19.65
C ASP A 172 -3.91 -8.47 -18.27
N GLY A 173 -5.16 -8.03 -18.14
CA GLY A 173 -5.92 -8.18 -16.88
C GLY A 173 -5.60 -7.15 -15.80
N VAL A 174 -4.80 -6.12 -16.09
CA VAL A 174 -4.35 -5.12 -15.12
C VAL A 174 -4.25 -3.73 -15.75
N ALA A 175 -4.26 -2.68 -14.94
CA ALA A 175 -3.92 -1.33 -15.40
C ALA A 175 -2.41 -1.11 -15.31
N LYS A 176 -1.81 -0.52 -16.35
CA LYS A 176 -0.37 -0.24 -16.44
C LYS A 176 -0.13 1.23 -16.73
N MET A 177 1.00 1.74 -16.23
CA MET A 177 1.52 3.02 -16.71
C MET A 177 1.84 2.94 -18.21
N PRO A 178 1.77 4.06 -18.97
CA PRO A 178 1.99 4.04 -20.43
C PRO A 178 3.34 3.49 -20.87
N ASP A 179 4.38 3.65 -20.05
CA ASP A 179 5.72 3.11 -20.26
C ASP A 179 5.87 1.64 -19.82
N ARG A 180 4.82 1.07 -19.22
CA ARG A 180 4.74 -0.31 -18.70
C ARG A 180 5.76 -0.64 -17.61
N THR A 181 6.29 0.36 -16.93
CA THR A 181 7.26 0.17 -15.84
C THR A 181 6.59 -0.19 -14.51
N ALA A 182 5.30 0.14 -14.34
CA ALA A 182 4.54 -0.13 -13.13
C ALA A 182 3.07 -0.45 -13.43
N PHE A 183 2.46 -1.22 -12.55
CA PHE A 183 1.01 -1.35 -12.50
C PHE A 183 0.38 -0.09 -11.91
N ALA A 184 -0.80 0.24 -12.37
CA ALA A 184 -1.56 1.42 -11.97
C ALA A 184 -2.88 1.04 -11.27
N GLY A 185 -2.80 0.03 -10.42
CA GLY A 185 -3.94 -0.58 -9.74
C GLY A 185 -4.55 -1.73 -10.53
N SER A 186 -5.50 -2.41 -9.91
CA SER A 186 -6.20 -3.55 -10.50
C SER A 186 -7.40 -3.12 -11.33
N ILE A 187 -7.79 -3.95 -12.29
CA ILE A 187 -9.10 -3.90 -12.96
C ILE A 187 -10.02 -5.05 -12.52
N CYS A 188 -9.58 -5.83 -11.55
CA CYS A 188 -10.33 -6.93 -10.99
C CYS A 188 -11.49 -6.43 -10.13
N THR A 189 -12.66 -7.02 -10.29
CA THR A 189 -13.84 -6.76 -9.45
C THR A 189 -13.87 -7.72 -8.25
N ALA A 190 -14.56 -7.33 -7.18
CA ALA A 190 -14.56 -8.11 -5.92
C ALA A 190 -15.10 -9.55 -6.09
N ASP A 191 -15.98 -9.79 -7.05
CA ASP A 191 -16.52 -11.13 -7.35
C ASP A 191 -15.52 -12.06 -8.07
N LYS A 192 -14.41 -11.52 -8.56
CA LYS A 192 -13.35 -12.26 -9.27
C LYS A 192 -12.09 -12.46 -8.44
N ILE A 193 -11.93 -11.71 -7.35
CA ILE A 193 -10.73 -11.79 -6.52
C ILE A 193 -10.62 -13.18 -5.86
N GLY A 194 -9.46 -13.80 -5.94
CA GLY A 194 -9.19 -15.10 -5.32
C GLY A 194 -9.75 -16.32 -6.08
N ARG A 195 -10.13 -16.16 -7.35
CA ARG A 195 -10.57 -17.27 -8.22
C ARG A 195 -9.44 -17.86 -9.04
#